data_b1e1e0895e9e1ecd4f4fd05d1ac67165
#
_entry.id   b1e1e0895e9e1ecd4f4fd05d1ac67165
#
_cell.length_a   1.000
_cell.length_b   1.000
_cell.length_c   1.000
_cell.angle_alpha   90.00
_cell.angle_beta   90.00
_cell.angle_gamma   90.00
#
_symmetry.space_group_name_H-M   'P 1'
#
loop_
_entity.id
_entity.type
_entity.pdbx_description
1 polymer ?
#
loop_
_entity_poly.entity_id
_entity_poly.type
_entity_poly.pdbx_seq_one_letter_code
_entity_poly.pdbx_strand_id
1 'polypeptide(L)'
;EPEEESPIVFLRINKQFRKRALKVVSIGSKESIAVEKLKAEFVKVAPGQEAAAIAAQKLTDKSVILVGERASESAGALTAVAALADSTGAKLAWIPRRAGERGAIEAGAIGNLLPGGRPVSDAAARVDIAAVWNTDSIPADVGRSTSQIIEAVNAGQIGALLVGGVDPLDGDNSHAALAALDKAFVVSLEIAPSAVTARANVVLPVAAVTEKSGSFLNWEGRARSFDAAVADSLNRSDLRILSMIAEEMGISLNLGTVTAAAKEIASLGAWDGARANFNKVAPQSQPTLNSDQALITSWRRLLDLGTLQEGEEHLAGTARRTVAVISPKRAQAMGVVDGDQLKISTAQGSVTLSALVENIHDDAVWAPRNSRGSQLLVNLGVAHGAVV
;
A
#
# COMPACT_ATOMS: atom_id res chain seq x y z
N GLU A 1 -1.41 -9.62 -8.41
CA GLU A 1 -0.44 -10.43 -9.18
C GLU A 1 0.47 -11.22 -8.23
N PRO A 2 0.05 -12.43 -7.80
CA PRO A 2 0.78 -13.16 -6.76
C PRO A 2 2.18 -13.61 -7.20
N GLU A 3 2.44 -13.75 -8.49
CA GLU A 3 3.76 -14.13 -8.98
C GLU A 3 4.81 -13.04 -8.75
N GLU A 4 4.44 -11.78 -8.93
CA GLU A 4 5.34 -10.65 -8.73
C GLU A 4 5.32 -10.14 -7.28
N GLU A 5 4.15 -10.10 -6.65
CA GLU A 5 3.97 -9.50 -5.31
C GLU A 5 4.32 -10.47 -4.18
N SER A 6 4.11 -11.77 -4.38
CA SER A 6 4.36 -12.80 -3.36
C SER A 6 4.70 -14.15 -3.99
N PRO A 7 5.90 -14.30 -4.59
CA PRO A 7 6.29 -15.47 -5.38
C PRO A 7 6.10 -16.81 -4.64
N ILE A 8 6.35 -16.86 -3.34
CA ILE A 8 6.15 -18.08 -2.53
C ILE A 8 4.69 -18.48 -2.45
N VAL A 9 3.77 -17.52 -2.36
CA VAL A 9 2.32 -17.80 -2.40
C VAL A 9 1.94 -18.34 -3.76
N PHE A 10 2.41 -17.72 -4.84
CA PHE A 10 2.20 -18.22 -6.20
C PHE A 10 2.71 -19.66 -6.36
N LEU A 11 3.93 -19.96 -5.91
CA LEU A 11 4.49 -21.33 -5.99
C LEU A 11 3.66 -22.34 -5.21
N ARG A 12 3.12 -21.99 -4.05
CA ARG A 12 2.22 -22.85 -3.27
C ARG A 12 0.91 -23.13 -4.02
N ILE A 13 0.30 -22.10 -4.62
CA ILE A 13 -0.91 -22.23 -5.44
C ILE A 13 -0.63 -23.13 -6.63
N ASN A 14 0.42 -22.85 -7.40
CA ASN A 14 0.82 -23.60 -8.59
C ASN A 14 1.08 -25.09 -8.27
N LYS A 15 1.75 -25.37 -7.14
CA LYS A 15 1.98 -26.74 -6.66
C LYS A 15 0.66 -27.50 -6.40
N GLN A 16 -0.32 -26.82 -5.75
CA GLN A 16 -1.62 -27.44 -5.49
C GLN A 16 -2.47 -27.55 -6.75
N PHE A 17 -2.46 -26.55 -7.61
CA PHE A 17 -3.10 -26.58 -8.90
C PHE A 17 -2.65 -27.80 -9.73
N ARG A 18 -1.33 -28.01 -9.86
CA ARG A 18 -0.78 -29.13 -10.62
C ARG A 18 -1.04 -30.49 -9.98
N LYS A 19 -1.07 -30.60 -8.66
CA LYS A 19 -1.20 -31.88 -7.95
C LYS A 19 -2.64 -32.28 -7.64
N ARG A 20 -3.53 -31.32 -7.40
CA ARG A 20 -4.85 -31.56 -6.81
C ARG A 20 -5.99 -30.87 -7.54
N ALA A 21 -5.76 -30.39 -8.76
CA ALA A 21 -6.77 -29.67 -9.54
C ALA A 21 -7.45 -28.52 -8.74
N LEU A 22 -6.66 -27.75 -7.99
CA LEU A 22 -7.17 -26.59 -7.26
C LEU A 22 -7.85 -25.62 -8.22
N LYS A 23 -9.13 -25.32 -8.01
CA LYS A 23 -9.81 -24.27 -8.76
C LYS A 23 -9.31 -22.91 -8.25
N VAL A 24 -8.85 -22.07 -9.19
CA VAL A 24 -8.39 -20.71 -8.93
C VAL A 24 -9.31 -19.74 -9.66
N VAL A 25 -9.80 -18.73 -8.97
CA VAL A 25 -10.59 -17.62 -9.54
C VAL A 25 -9.83 -16.34 -9.28
N SER A 26 -9.71 -15.50 -10.30
CA SER A 26 -9.10 -14.18 -10.22
C SER A 26 -10.10 -13.12 -10.64
N ILE A 27 -10.27 -12.07 -9.84
CA ILE A 27 -11.20 -10.96 -10.11
C ILE A 27 -10.37 -9.71 -10.38
N GLY A 28 -10.66 -9.00 -11.46
CA GLY A 28 -9.97 -7.77 -11.80
C GLY A 28 -10.32 -7.25 -13.19
N SER A 29 -9.79 -6.11 -13.54
CA SER A 29 -10.06 -5.44 -14.83
C SER A 29 -9.13 -5.91 -15.95
N LYS A 30 -7.93 -6.38 -15.63
CA LYS A 30 -6.90 -6.86 -16.57
C LYS A 30 -6.40 -8.23 -16.15
N GLU A 31 -6.33 -9.13 -17.13
CA GLU A 31 -5.75 -10.45 -16.93
C GLU A 31 -4.25 -10.36 -16.62
N SER A 32 -3.80 -11.17 -15.68
CA SER A 32 -2.40 -11.24 -15.27
C SER A 32 -1.75 -12.54 -15.78
N ILE A 33 -0.42 -12.54 -15.86
CA ILE A 33 0.36 -13.73 -16.24
C ILE A 33 0.07 -14.93 -15.32
N ALA A 34 -0.17 -14.67 -14.03
CA ALA A 34 -0.51 -15.72 -13.07
C ALA A 34 -1.85 -16.39 -13.38
N VAL A 35 -2.83 -15.66 -13.92
CA VAL A 35 -4.12 -16.20 -14.37
C VAL A 35 -3.90 -17.24 -15.46
N GLU A 36 -3.11 -16.91 -16.48
CA GLU A 36 -2.77 -17.81 -17.58
C GLU A 36 -2.02 -19.06 -17.07
N LYS A 37 -0.94 -18.88 -16.29
CA LYS A 37 -0.13 -19.98 -15.76
C LYS A 37 -0.89 -20.94 -14.86
N LEU A 38 -1.87 -20.45 -14.11
CA LEU A 38 -2.72 -21.24 -13.24
C LEU A 38 -3.99 -21.73 -13.91
N LYS A 39 -4.22 -21.38 -15.18
CA LYS A 39 -5.49 -21.60 -15.89
C LYS A 39 -6.69 -21.19 -15.03
N ALA A 40 -6.54 -20.05 -14.35
CA ALA A 40 -7.55 -19.55 -13.44
C ALA A 40 -8.79 -19.05 -14.22
N GLU A 41 -9.96 -19.23 -13.61
CA GLU A 41 -11.16 -18.54 -14.08
C GLU A 41 -10.98 -17.03 -13.86
N PHE A 42 -11.00 -16.25 -14.95
CA PHE A 42 -10.86 -14.80 -14.83
C PHE A 42 -12.23 -14.13 -14.89
N VAL A 43 -12.62 -13.52 -13.77
CA VAL A 43 -13.83 -12.71 -13.66
C VAL A 43 -13.46 -11.27 -13.97
N LYS A 44 -13.69 -10.88 -15.22
CA LYS A 44 -13.35 -9.55 -15.74
C LYS A 44 -14.40 -8.52 -15.31
N VAL A 45 -13.96 -7.47 -14.62
CA VAL A 45 -14.83 -6.40 -14.11
C VAL A 45 -14.28 -5.03 -14.46
N ALA A 46 -15.15 -4.04 -14.55
CA ALA A 46 -14.71 -2.66 -14.66
C ALA A 46 -13.99 -2.21 -13.37
N PRO A 47 -12.95 -1.35 -13.46
CA PRO A 47 -12.29 -0.79 -12.28
C PRO A 47 -13.29 -0.12 -11.34
N GLY A 48 -13.22 -0.45 -10.04
CA GLY A 48 -14.16 0.04 -9.03
C GLY A 48 -15.44 -0.81 -8.86
N GLN A 49 -15.63 -1.87 -9.67
CA GLN A 49 -16.80 -2.76 -9.59
C GLN A 49 -16.47 -4.14 -8.99
N GLU A 50 -15.31 -4.29 -8.40
CA GLU A 50 -14.81 -5.55 -7.84
C GLU A 50 -15.70 -6.08 -6.70
N ALA A 51 -16.31 -5.19 -5.91
CA ALA A 51 -17.15 -5.57 -4.77
C ALA A 51 -18.32 -6.48 -5.16
N ALA A 52 -19.02 -6.18 -6.24
CA ALA A 52 -20.15 -6.98 -6.73
C ALA A 52 -19.70 -8.36 -7.21
N ALA A 53 -18.56 -8.41 -7.93
CA ALA A 53 -18.00 -9.66 -8.41
C ALA A 53 -17.49 -10.57 -7.28
N ILE A 54 -16.93 -9.96 -6.22
CA ILE A 54 -16.52 -10.68 -5.01
C ILE A 54 -17.76 -11.28 -4.32
N ALA A 55 -18.79 -10.48 -4.09
CA ALA A 55 -20.02 -10.94 -3.43
C ALA A 55 -20.74 -12.05 -4.17
N ALA A 56 -20.59 -12.12 -5.51
CA ALA A 56 -21.19 -13.15 -6.34
C ALA A 56 -20.46 -14.52 -6.28
N GLN A 57 -19.30 -14.61 -5.66
CA GLN A 57 -18.52 -15.85 -5.61
C GLN A 57 -19.18 -16.89 -4.70
N LYS A 58 -19.17 -18.14 -5.16
CA LYS A 58 -19.68 -19.29 -4.38
C LYS A 58 -18.50 -20.02 -3.77
N LEU A 59 -18.30 -19.81 -2.48
CA LEU A 59 -17.20 -20.38 -1.69
C LEU A 59 -17.72 -21.34 -0.62
N THR A 60 -16.81 -22.05 0.02
CA THR A 60 -17.05 -22.95 1.15
C THR A 60 -16.00 -22.72 2.22
N ASP A 61 -16.15 -23.37 3.36
CA ASP A 61 -15.17 -23.39 4.47
C ASP A 61 -13.79 -23.95 4.09
N LYS A 62 -13.69 -24.63 2.94
CA LYS A 62 -12.43 -25.14 2.35
C LYS A 62 -11.78 -24.16 1.41
N SER A 63 -12.42 -23.02 1.13
CA SER A 63 -11.89 -21.97 0.27
C SER A 63 -10.96 -21.03 1.03
N VAL A 64 -10.05 -20.41 0.29
CA VAL A 64 -9.18 -19.34 0.80
C VAL A 64 -9.33 -18.13 -0.12
N ILE A 65 -9.59 -16.98 0.46
CA ILE A 65 -9.62 -15.70 -0.22
C ILE A 65 -8.29 -15.02 0.03
N LEU A 66 -7.51 -14.81 -1.04
CA LEU A 66 -6.28 -14.05 -1.01
C LEU A 66 -6.60 -12.60 -1.38
N VAL A 67 -6.28 -11.69 -0.48
CA VAL A 67 -6.57 -10.25 -0.63
C VAL A 67 -5.26 -9.51 -0.74
N GLY A 68 -5.05 -8.81 -1.83
CA GLY A 68 -3.88 -7.95 -2.04
C GLY A 68 -4.22 -6.47 -1.89
N GLU A 69 -3.19 -5.64 -1.84
CA GLU A 69 -3.26 -4.18 -1.66
C GLU A 69 -4.26 -3.51 -2.63
N ARG A 70 -4.30 -3.95 -3.88
CA ARG A 70 -5.18 -3.37 -4.91
C ARG A 70 -6.67 -3.49 -4.59
N ALA A 71 -7.07 -4.47 -3.79
CA ALA A 71 -8.47 -4.58 -3.37
C ALA A 71 -8.91 -3.40 -2.50
N SER A 72 -8.00 -2.73 -1.80
CA SER A 72 -8.31 -1.53 -1.01
C SER A 72 -8.58 -0.28 -1.86
N GLU A 73 -8.15 -0.28 -3.11
CA GLU A 73 -8.37 0.84 -4.04
C GLU A 73 -9.79 0.84 -4.64
N SER A 74 -10.54 -0.26 -4.48
CA SER A 74 -11.93 -0.37 -4.93
C SER A 74 -12.88 -0.26 -3.74
N ALA A 75 -13.70 0.79 -3.73
CA ALA A 75 -14.66 1.03 -2.65
C ALA A 75 -15.60 -0.17 -2.46
N GLY A 76 -15.75 -0.60 -1.22
CA GLY A 76 -16.60 -1.75 -0.87
C GLY A 76 -15.98 -3.13 -1.10
N ALA A 77 -14.84 -3.26 -1.80
CA ALA A 77 -14.24 -4.57 -2.09
C ALA A 77 -13.84 -5.31 -0.80
N LEU A 78 -13.16 -4.63 0.14
CA LEU A 78 -12.79 -5.25 1.43
C LEU A 78 -14.04 -5.61 2.26
N THR A 79 -15.09 -4.79 2.21
CA THR A 79 -16.37 -5.08 2.84
C THR A 79 -17.01 -6.34 2.26
N ALA A 80 -17.01 -6.48 0.93
CA ALA A 80 -17.53 -7.67 0.26
C ALA A 80 -16.69 -8.92 0.58
N VAL A 81 -15.37 -8.80 0.65
CA VAL A 81 -14.46 -9.90 1.08
C VAL A 81 -14.80 -10.39 2.49
N ALA A 82 -14.93 -9.47 3.44
CA ALA A 82 -15.26 -9.81 4.83
C ALA A 82 -16.63 -10.51 4.91
N ALA A 83 -17.66 -9.93 4.29
CA ALA A 83 -19.00 -10.50 4.26
C ALA A 83 -19.05 -11.88 3.59
N LEU A 84 -18.30 -12.09 2.49
CA LEU A 84 -18.21 -13.38 1.82
C LEU A 84 -17.53 -14.43 2.70
N ALA A 85 -16.44 -14.06 3.38
CA ALA A 85 -15.77 -14.96 4.31
C ALA A 85 -16.67 -15.37 5.48
N ASP A 86 -17.35 -14.40 6.11
CA ASP A 86 -18.27 -14.64 7.21
C ASP A 86 -19.42 -15.56 6.81
N SER A 87 -20.03 -15.34 5.64
CA SER A 87 -21.19 -16.12 5.18
C SER A 87 -20.84 -17.53 4.72
N THR A 88 -19.61 -17.77 4.28
CA THR A 88 -19.18 -19.05 3.68
C THR A 88 -18.24 -19.87 4.56
N GLY A 89 -17.68 -19.27 5.61
CA GLY A 89 -16.62 -19.87 6.41
C GLY A 89 -15.25 -19.91 5.69
N ALA A 90 -15.13 -19.28 4.53
CA ALA A 90 -13.87 -19.21 3.78
C ALA A 90 -12.79 -18.46 4.58
N LYS A 91 -11.56 -18.94 4.49
CA LYS A 91 -10.44 -18.34 5.22
C LYS A 91 -9.91 -17.12 4.47
N LEU A 92 -9.56 -16.07 5.21
CA LEU A 92 -8.92 -14.87 4.67
C LEU A 92 -7.41 -14.92 4.84
N ALA A 93 -6.69 -14.44 3.84
CA ALA A 93 -5.27 -14.15 3.94
C ALA A 93 -4.97 -12.82 3.26
N TRP A 94 -4.47 -11.85 4.03
CA TRP A 94 -3.91 -10.62 3.51
C TRP A 94 -2.51 -10.89 2.97
N ILE A 95 -2.26 -10.48 1.74
CA ILE A 95 -0.97 -10.61 1.08
C ILE A 95 -0.33 -9.23 1.00
N PRO A 96 0.56 -8.88 1.95
CA PRO A 96 1.23 -7.60 1.95
C PRO A 96 2.20 -7.53 0.77
N ARG A 97 2.33 -6.36 0.21
CA ARG A 97 3.29 -6.10 -0.86
C ARG A 97 4.64 -5.65 -0.33
N ARG A 98 4.64 -4.92 0.79
CA ARG A 98 5.83 -4.36 1.41
C ARG A 98 6.24 -5.18 2.63
N ALA A 99 7.54 -5.35 2.83
CA ALA A 99 8.10 -6.16 3.93
C ALA A 99 7.71 -5.63 5.33
N GLY A 100 7.54 -4.32 5.50
CA GLY A 100 7.24 -3.68 6.78
C GLY A 100 5.75 -3.62 7.16
N GLU A 101 4.81 -3.87 6.25
CA GLU A 101 3.37 -3.64 6.48
C GLU A 101 2.82 -4.37 7.70
N ARG A 102 3.06 -5.67 7.79
CA ARG A 102 2.55 -6.48 8.88
C ARG A 102 3.13 -6.03 10.22
N GLY A 103 4.43 -5.75 10.27
CA GLY A 103 5.10 -5.27 11.47
C GLY A 103 4.60 -3.92 11.92
N ALA A 104 4.34 -2.99 10.99
CA ALA A 104 3.81 -1.68 11.28
C ALA A 104 2.40 -1.75 11.89
N ILE A 105 1.52 -2.60 11.38
CA ILE A 105 0.17 -2.81 11.93
C ILE A 105 0.26 -3.40 13.35
N GLU A 106 1.10 -4.41 13.57
CA GLU A 106 1.27 -5.03 14.89
C GLU A 106 1.93 -4.08 15.91
N ALA A 107 2.75 -3.14 15.44
CA ALA A 107 3.31 -2.08 16.29
C ALA A 107 2.34 -0.91 16.55
N GLY A 108 1.14 -0.93 15.99
CA GLY A 108 0.15 0.13 16.15
C GLY A 108 0.42 1.38 15.31
N ALA A 109 1.20 1.28 14.23
CA ALA A 109 1.49 2.38 13.33
C ALA A 109 0.32 2.70 12.37
N ILE A 110 -0.88 2.75 12.90
CA ILE A 110 -2.13 3.10 12.21
C ILE A 110 -3.08 3.76 13.21
N GLY A 111 -3.80 4.78 12.78
CA GLY A 111 -4.52 5.70 13.67
C GLY A 111 -5.57 5.10 14.61
N ASN A 112 -6.10 3.91 14.32
CA ASN A 112 -7.11 3.25 15.14
C ASN A 112 -6.58 2.12 16.02
N LEU A 113 -5.28 1.81 15.96
CA LEU A 113 -4.63 0.74 16.70
C LEU A 113 -3.48 1.24 17.56
N LEU A 114 -3.34 0.62 18.72
CA LEU A 114 -2.18 0.63 19.60
C LEU A 114 -1.42 -0.70 19.42
N PRO A 115 -0.17 -0.82 19.92
CA PRO A 115 0.63 -2.03 19.79
C PRO A 115 -0.10 -3.32 20.21
N GLY A 116 0.16 -4.40 19.46
CA GLY A 116 -0.45 -5.70 19.69
C GLY A 116 -1.89 -5.82 19.21
N GLY A 117 -2.36 -4.92 18.32
CA GLY A 117 -3.71 -4.92 17.78
C GLY A 117 -4.79 -4.43 18.76
N ARG A 118 -4.39 -3.68 19.76
CA ARG A 118 -5.26 -3.04 20.75
C ARG A 118 -6.00 -1.86 20.12
N PRO A 119 -7.36 -1.80 20.17
CA PRO A 119 -8.07 -0.64 19.63
C PRO A 119 -7.86 0.63 20.44
N VAL A 120 -7.60 1.76 19.81
CA VAL A 120 -7.52 3.07 20.48
C VAL A 120 -8.82 3.41 21.22
N SER A 121 -9.97 3.00 20.68
CA SER A 121 -11.29 3.24 21.28
C SER A 121 -11.56 2.43 22.55
N ASP A 122 -10.82 1.35 22.81
CA ASP A 122 -11.00 0.49 23.97
C ASP A 122 -10.27 1.06 25.21
N ALA A 123 -11.01 1.25 26.31
CA ALA A 123 -10.44 1.85 27.53
C ALA A 123 -9.40 0.95 28.20
N ALA A 124 -9.62 -0.38 28.23
CA ALA A 124 -8.68 -1.32 28.82
C ALA A 124 -7.38 -1.39 27.99
N ALA A 125 -7.49 -1.34 26.64
CA ALA A 125 -6.35 -1.28 25.75
C ALA A 125 -5.48 -0.03 26.01
N ARG A 126 -6.10 1.13 26.24
CA ARG A 126 -5.37 2.36 26.58
C ARG A 126 -4.70 2.27 27.96
N VAL A 127 -5.34 1.65 28.94
CA VAL A 127 -4.75 1.43 30.27
C VAL A 127 -3.52 0.53 30.19
N ASP A 128 -3.57 -0.56 29.43
CA ASP A 128 -2.42 -1.45 29.22
C ASP A 128 -1.23 -0.68 28.64
N ILE A 129 -1.48 0.11 27.60
CA ILE A 129 -0.41 0.90 26.94
C ILE A 129 0.10 2.00 27.85
N ALA A 130 -0.76 2.74 28.54
CA ALA A 130 -0.37 3.79 29.47
C ALA A 130 0.54 3.24 30.57
N ALA A 131 0.24 2.06 31.09
CA ALA A 131 1.07 1.39 32.10
C ALA A 131 2.47 1.04 31.58
N VAL A 132 2.57 0.50 30.36
CA VAL A 132 3.87 0.12 29.77
C VAL A 132 4.67 1.34 29.35
N TRP A 133 4.03 2.37 28.81
CA TRP A 133 4.70 3.62 28.39
C TRP A 133 4.95 4.58 29.55
N ASN A 134 4.49 4.22 30.76
CA ASN A 134 4.61 5.05 31.97
C ASN A 134 4.09 6.49 31.72
N THR A 135 2.88 6.58 31.17
CA THR A 135 2.18 7.84 30.89
C THR A 135 0.82 7.87 31.60
N ASP A 136 0.35 9.07 31.95
CA ASP A 136 -0.90 9.23 32.68
C ASP A 136 -2.12 8.86 31.85
N SER A 137 -2.06 9.07 30.54
CA SER A 137 -3.20 8.78 29.64
C SER A 137 -2.78 8.58 28.19
N ILE A 138 -3.61 7.84 27.47
CA ILE A 138 -3.55 7.69 26.01
C ILE A 138 -4.82 8.33 25.43
N PRO A 139 -4.72 9.17 24.38
CA PRO A 139 -5.90 9.74 23.71
C PRO A 139 -6.88 8.64 23.26
N ALA A 140 -8.18 8.91 23.38
CA ALA A 140 -9.24 7.98 23.01
C ALA A 140 -9.67 8.14 21.54
N ASP A 141 -9.37 9.28 20.96
CA ASP A 141 -9.74 9.61 19.59
C ASP A 141 -8.85 8.87 18.59
N VAL A 142 -9.48 8.38 17.53
CA VAL A 142 -8.77 7.73 16.43
C VAL A 142 -7.90 8.74 15.70
N GLY A 143 -6.64 8.38 15.45
CA GLY A 143 -5.71 9.20 14.67
C GLY A 143 -6.17 9.35 13.22
N ARG A 144 -5.70 10.42 12.57
CA ARG A 144 -6.02 10.72 11.18
C ARG A 144 -5.30 9.76 10.22
N SER A 145 -5.95 9.44 9.11
CA SER A 145 -5.29 8.79 7.96
C SER A 145 -4.36 9.78 7.25
N THR A 146 -3.47 9.29 6.39
CA THR A 146 -2.56 10.14 5.59
C THR A 146 -3.33 11.22 4.81
N SER A 147 -4.43 10.87 4.15
CA SER A 147 -5.25 11.85 3.42
C SER A 147 -5.83 12.92 4.35
N GLN A 148 -6.36 12.51 5.51
CA GLN A 148 -6.88 13.43 6.52
C GLN A 148 -5.79 14.32 7.14
N ILE A 149 -4.56 13.81 7.29
CA ILE A 149 -3.42 14.63 7.73
C ILE A 149 -3.11 15.71 6.69
N ILE A 150 -3.01 15.32 5.40
CA ILE A 150 -2.75 16.25 4.29
C ILE A 150 -3.85 17.33 4.21
N GLU A 151 -5.11 16.92 4.31
CA GLU A 151 -6.25 17.86 4.34
C GLU A 151 -6.17 18.83 5.53
N ALA A 152 -5.88 18.33 6.72
CA ALA A 152 -5.77 19.12 7.94
C ALA A 152 -4.60 20.12 7.90
N VAL A 153 -3.46 19.74 7.32
CA VAL A 153 -2.35 20.70 7.08
C VAL A 153 -2.76 21.76 6.08
N ASN A 154 -3.37 21.36 4.96
CA ASN A 154 -3.83 22.30 3.93
C ASN A 154 -4.91 23.27 4.47
N ALA A 155 -5.71 22.84 5.44
CA ALA A 155 -6.69 23.65 6.15
C ALA A 155 -6.09 24.47 7.32
N GLY A 156 -4.77 24.36 7.60
CA GLY A 156 -4.10 25.09 8.70
C GLY A 156 -4.39 24.53 10.09
N GLN A 157 -4.94 23.33 10.21
CA GLN A 157 -5.23 22.68 11.50
C GLN A 157 -4.02 21.95 12.08
N ILE A 158 -3.04 21.61 11.25
CA ILE A 158 -1.77 20.98 11.63
C ILE A 158 -0.65 21.90 11.14
N GLY A 159 0.20 22.36 12.05
CA GLY A 159 1.29 23.29 11.74
C GLY A 159 2.65 22.63 11.52
N ALA A 160 2.84 21.37 11.94
CA ALA A 160 4.10 20.66 11.81
C ALA A 160 3.91 19.19 11.41
N LEU A 161 4.86 18.65 10.67
CA LEU A 161 4.91 17.26 10.24
C LEU A 161 6.28 16.65 10.55
N LEU A 162 6.29 15.45 11.09
CA LEU A 162 7.46 14.59 11.12
C LEU A 162 7.23 13.47 10.08
N VAL A 163 8.07 13.42 9.06
CA VAL A 163 7.92 12.53 7.90
C VAL A 163 9.15 11.64 7.78
N GLY A 164 8.96 10.33 7.79
CA GLY A 164 10.04 9.36 7.69
C GLY A 164 9.76 8.28 6.65
N GLY A 165 10.63 8.16 5.62
CA GLY A 165 10.56 7.11 4.63
C GLY A 165 9.29 7.09 3.78
N VAL A 166 8.64 8.24 3.57
CA VAL A 166 7.40 8.37 2.79
C VAL A 166 7.65 9.19 1.54
N ASP A 167 7.30 8.64 0.38
CA ASP A 167 7.26 9.39 -0.87
C ASP A 167 5.86 9.97 -1.09
N PRO A 168 5.67 11.29 -0.98
CA PRO A 168 4.37 11.93 -1.16
C PRO A 168 3.84 11.80 -2.59
N LEU A 169 4.70 11.51 -3.56
CA LEU A 169 4.33 11.30 -4.95
C LEU A 169 3.69 9.92 -5.20
N ASP A 170 3.79 9.00 -4.24
CA ASP A 170 3.14 7.70 -4.26
C ASP A 170 1.67 7.72 -3.79
N GLY A 171 1.23 8.83 -3.19
CA GLY A 171 -0.13 9.00 -2.70
C GLY A 171 -1.13 9.37 -3.80
N ASP A 172 -2.41 9.10 -3.55
CA ASP A 172 -3.51 9.35 -4.51
C ASP A 172 -3.67 10.83 -4.86
N ASN A 173 -3.21 11.74 -3.99
CA ASN A 173 -3.22 13.17 -4.22
C ASN A 173 -1.84 13.78 -3.95
N SER A 174 -0.90 13.50 -4.83
CA SER A 174 0.49 13.96 -4.74
C SER A 174 0.61 15.50 -4.69
N HIS A 175 -0.21 16.21 -5.45
CA HIS A 175 -0.21 17.68 -5.48
C HIS A 175 -0.63 18.27 -4.12
N ALA A 176 -1.69 17.74 -3.49
CA ALA A 176 -2.11 18.19 -2.17
C ALA A 176 -1.07 17.83 -1.09
N ALA A 177 -0.39 16.69 -1.23
CA ALA A 177 0.68 16.29 -0.32
C ALA A 177 1.88 17.23 -0.41
N LEU A 178 2.32 17.61 -1.62
CA LEU A 178 3.39 18.59 -1.79
C LEU A 178 3.00 19.96 -1.25
N ALA A 179 1.76 20.41 -1.50
CA ALA A 179 1.24 21.68 -0.95
C ALA A 179 1.20 21.67 0.58
N ALA A 180 0.90 20.54 1.20
CA ALA A 180 0.93 20.38 2.66
C ALA A 180 2.36 20.50 3.20
N LEU A 181 3.35 19.89 2.53
CA LEU A 181 4.76 20.02 2.90
C LEU A 181 5.26 21.47 2.79
N ASP A 182 4.80 22.22 1.78
CA ASP A 182 5.17 23.64 1.60
C ASP A 182 4.55 24.55 2.70
N LYS A 183 3.45 24.12 3.35
CA LYS A 183 2.77 24.89 4.39
C LYS A 183 3.23 24.59 5.80
N ALA A 184 3.56 23.33 6.10
CA ALA A 184 3.90 22.88 7.44
C ALA A 184 5.36 23.15 7.80
N PHE A 185 5.68 23.19 9.10
CA PHE A 185 7.06 22.98 9.56
C PHE A 185 7.38 21.49 9.45
N VAL A 186 8.32 21.12 8.56
CA VAL A 186 8.61 19.73 8.24
C VAL A 186 9.96 19.30 8.81
N VAL A 187 9.93 18.22 9.59
CA VAL A 187 11.10 17.45 10.00
C VAL A 187 11.13 16.17 9.19
N SER A 188 12.18 15.94 8.42
CA SER A 188 12.35 14.79 7.53
C SER A 188 13.36 13.80 8.10
N LEU A 189 12.99 12.52 8.16
CA LEU A 189 13.87 11.39 8.46
C LEU A 189 14.02 10.55 7.17
N GLU A 190 15.13 10.73 6.47
CA GLU A 190 15.33 10.13 5.14
C GLU A 190 16.74 9.58 4.97
N ILE A 191 16.86 8.54 4.13
CA ILE A 191 18.14 7.92 3.75
C ILE A 191 18.80 8.59 2.55
N ALA A 192 18.06 9.37 1.77
CA ALA A 192 18.52 10.04 0.55
C ALA A 192 17.71 11.31 0.29
N PRO A 193 18.19 12.22 -0.57
CA PRO A 193 17.42 13.37 -1.02
C PRO A 193 16.09 12.94 -1.65
N SER A 194 15.00 13.64 -1.32
CA SER A 194 13.64 13.29 -1.76
C SER A 194 12.79 14.55 -1.94
N ALA A 195 11.55 14.38 -2.42
CA ALA A 195 10.59 15.48 -2.48
C ALA A 195 10.24 16.04 -1.10
N VAL A 196 10.39 15.24 -0.03
CA VAL A 196 10.22 15.66 1.36
C VAL A 196 11.42 16.49 1.83
N THR A 197 12.64 15.96 1.65
CA THR A 197 13.87 16.66 2.08
C THR A 197 14.02 18.03 1.41
N ALA A 198 13.59 18.14 0.14
CA ALA A 198 13.62 19.38 -0.62
C ALA A 198 12.70 20.49 -0.05
N ARG A 199 11.73 20.12 0.80
CA ARG A 199 10.75 21.02 1.45
C ARG A 199 10.90 21.09 2.96
N ALA A 200 11.77 20.23 3.53
CA ALA A 200 11.91 20.12 4.97
C ALA A 200 12.64 21.33 5.56
N ASN A 201 12.19 21.78 6.72
CA ASN A 201 12.90 22.79 7.53
C ASN A 201 14.09 22.16 8.28
N VAL A 202 13.96 20.87 8.63
CA VAL A 202 15.02 20.08 9.27
C VAL A 202 15.11 18.74 8.60
N VAL A 203 16.33 18.34 8.20
CA VAL A 203 16.60 17.01 7.64
C VAL A 203 17.51 16.26 8.62
N LEU A 204 17.07 15.11 9.06
CA LEU A 204 17.79 14.19 9.93
C LEU A 204 18.08 12.90 9.15
N PRO A 205 19.32 12.72 8.64
CA PRO A 205 19.69 11.52 7.91
C PRO A 205 19.57 10.28 8.80
N VAL A 206 18.91 9.23 8.30
CA VAL A 206 18.71 7.96 9.01
C VAL A 206 19.52 6.83 8.40
N ALA A 207 19.86 5.86 9.23
CA ALA A 207 20.53 4.64 8.80
C ALA A 207 19.67 3.86 7.79
N ALA A 208 20.28 3.39 6.72
CA ALA A 208 19.66 2.44 5.80
C ALA A 208 19.40 1.09 6.51
N VAL A 209 18.58 0.22 5.90
CA VAL A 209 18.26 -1.09 6.49
C VAL A 209 19.50 -1.95 6.73
N THR A 210 20.54 -1.79 5.91
CA THR A 210 21.83 -2.48 6.04
C THR A 210 22.71 -1.96 7.18
N GLU A 211 22.43 -0.78 7.69
CA GLU A 211 23.20 -0.08 8.73
C GLU A 211 22.55 -0.15 10.12
N LYS A 212 21.40 -0.79 10.22
CA LYS A 212 20.63 -0.94 11.47
C LYS A 212 20.15 -2.35 11.66
N SER A 213 19.91 -2.75 12.91
CA SER A 213 19.24 -4.00 13.27
C SER A 213 17.74 -3.79 13.46
N GLY A 214 16.99 -4.87 13.39
CA GLY A 214 15.55 -4.83 13.57
C GLY A 214 14.91 -6.20 13.40
N SER A 215 13.60 -6.19 13.19
CA SER A 215 12.85 -7.40 12.84
C SER A 215 11.72 -7.10 11.87
N PHE A 216 11.45 -8.04 10.98
CA PHE A 216 10.27 -8.03 10.13
C PHE A 216 9.27 -9.08 10.60
N LEU A 217 8.00 -8.79 10.45
CA LEU A 217 6.94 -9.79 10.51
C LEU A 217 6.54 -10.16 9.07
N ASN A 218 6.59 -11.45 8.76
CA ASN A 218 6.07 -11.90 7.48
C ASN A 218 4.53 -11.93 7.48
N TRP A 219 3.92 -12.21 6.33
CA TRP A 219 2.47 -12.29 6.19
C TRP A 219 1.79 -13.37 7.08
N GLU A 220 2.54 -14.39 7.51
CA GLU A 220 2.09 -15.40 8.48
C GLU A 220 2.20 -14.91 9.94
N GLY A 221 2.74 -13.72 10.21
CA GLY A 221 2.98 -13.20 11.56
C GLY A 221 4.26 -13.72 12.22
N ARG A 222 5.18 -14.31 11.45
CA ARG A 222 6.44 -14.81 12.00
C ARG A 222 7.50 -13.72 12.04
N ALA A 223 8.02 -13.46 13.22
CA ALA A 223 9.13 -12.54 13.40
C ALA A 223 10.44 -13.11 12.83
N ARG A 224 11.20 -12.25 12.17
CA ARG A 224 12.56 -12.50 11.67
C ARG A 224 13.43 -11.32 12.02
N SER A 225 14.35 -11.53 12.94
CA SER A 225 15.37 -10.53 13.30
C SER A 225 16.48 -10.49 12.24
N PHE A 226 17.11 -9.34 12.14
CA PHE A 226 18.31 -9.11 11.34
C PHE A 226 19.22 -8.14 12.07
N ASP A 227 20.51 -8.31 11.86
CA ASP A 227 21.56 -7.44 12.37
C ASP A 227 22.05 -6.48 11.28
N ALA A 228 22.71 -5.41 11.69
CA ALA A 228 23.35 -4.49 10.76
C ALA A 228 24.44 -5.25 9.97
N ALA A 229 24.37 -5.15 8.64
CA ALA A 229 25.40 -5.70 7.76
C ALA A 229 26.63 -4.77 7.69
N VAL A 230 26.44 -3.46 7.88
CA VAL A 230 27.48 -2.43 7.95
C VAL A 230 27.58 -1.97 9.40
N ALA A 231 28.54 -2.56 10.14
CA ALA A 231 28.65 -2.36 11.58
C ALA A 231 29.20 -0.99 11.97
N ASP A 232 30.04 -0.38 11.13
CA ASP A 232 30.77 0.85 11.45
C ASP A 232 30.10 2.11 10.88
N SER A 233 28.79 2.04 10.58
CA SER A 233 28.06 3.22 10.11
C SER A 233 27.92 4.26 11.23
N LEU A 234 28.15 5.53 10.87
CA LEU A 234 27.90 6.67 11.74
C LEU A 234 26.43 7.13 11.72
N ASN A 235 25.63 6.60 10.80
CA ASN A 235 24.22 6.91 10.67
C ASN A 235 23.44 6.35 11.87
N ARG A 236 22.43 7.07 12.31
CA ARG A 236 21.59 6.65 13.43
C ARG A 236 20.27 6.09 12.90
N SER A 237 19.77 5.05 13.57
CA SER A 237 18.44 4.53 13.25
C SER A 237 17.34 5.55 13.58
N ASP A 238 16.21 5.45 12.91
CA ASP A 238 15.01 6.24 13.18
C ASP A 238 14.63 6.21 14.68
N LEU A 239 14.66 5.00 15.27
CA LEU A 239 14.41 4.79 16.70
C LEU A 239 15.33 5.63 17.58
N ARG A 240 16.63 5.65 17.25
CA ARG A 240 17.60 6.42 18.04
C ARG A 240 17.41 7.92 17.89
N ILE A 241 17.11 8.38 16.66
CA ILE A 241 16.84 9.80 16.40
C ILE A 241 15.59 10.26 17.16
N LEU A 242 14.50 9.48 17.10
CA LEU A 242 13.27 9.80 17.83
C LEU A 242 13.49 9.84 19.34
N SER A 243 14.29 8.90 19.88
CA SER A 243 14.67 8.91 21.31
C SER A 243 15.47 10.16 21.68
N MET A 244 16.41 10.57 20.82
CA MET A 244 17.21 11.79 21.06
C MET A 244 16.34 13.05 21.02
N ILE A 245 15.39 13.14 20.08
CA ILE A 245 14.44 14.26 20.02
C ILE A 245 13.62 14.33 21.32
N ALA A 246 13.11 13.18 21.78
CA ALA A 246 12.35 13.12 23.03
C ALA A 246 13.21 13.53 24.25
N GLU A 247 14.47 13.08 24.32
CA GLU A 247 15.43 13.44 25.35
C GLU A 247 15.65 14.98 25.39
N GLU A 248 15.82 15.63 24.23
CA GLU A 248 15.94 17.09 24.12
C GLU A 248 14.65 17.84 24.56
N MET A 249 13.49 17.18 24.40
CA MET A 249 12.20 17.67 24.90
C MET A 249 11.98 17.40 26.40
N GLY A 250 12.95 16.79 27.09
CA GLY A 250 12.87 16.44 28.51
C GLY A 250 12.07 15.15 28.78
N ILE A 251 11.83 14.33 27.76
CA ILE A 251 11.07 13.07 27.85
C ILE A 251 12.01 11.89 27.58
N SER A 252 12.13 10.97 28.54
CA SER A 252 12.86 9.73 28.31
C SER A 252 11.92 8.63 27.85
N LEU A 253 12.11 8.19 26.60
CA LEU A 253 11.35 7.04 26.05
C LEU A 253 11.95 5.69 26.49
N ASN A 254 13.18 5.64 26.99
CA ASN A 254 13.93 4.43 27.33
C ASN A 254 14.06 3.42 26.14
N LEU A 255 13.92 3.90 24.91
CA LEU A 255 13.91 3.10 23.67
C LEU A 255 15.16 3.31 22.81
N GLY A 256 16.29 3.65 23.41
CA GLY A 256 17.54 3.93 22.67
C GLY A 256 18.12 2.75 21.88
N THR A 257 17.60 1.52 22.07
CA THR A 257 18.08 0.31 21.39
C THR A 257 16.92 -0.55 20.88
N VAL A 258 17.17 -1.32 19.82
CA VAL A 258 16.21 -2.31 19.28
C VAL A 258 15.81 -3.35 20.32
N THR A 259 16.76 -3.76 21.16
CA THR A 259 16.49 -4.72 22.26
C THR A 259 15.53 -4.13 23.30
N ALA A 260 15.66 -2.85 23.64
CA ALA A 260 14.74 -2.17 24.57
C ALA A 260 13.32 -2.10 23.98
N ALA A 261 13.18 -1.70 22.72
CA ALA A 261 11.90 -1.65 22.02
C ALA A 261 11.24 -3.04 21.90
N ALA A 262 12.01 -4.07 21.56
CA ALA A 262 11.52 -5.44 21.50
C ALA A 262 11.04 -5.97 22.86
N LYS A 263 11.78 -5.62 23.93
CA LYS A 263 11.40 -5.97 25.31
C LYS A 263 10.10 -5.26 25.73
N GLU A 264 9.94 -3.99 25.37
CA GLU A 264 8.72 -3.23 25.67
C GLU A 264 7.51 -3.85 24.96
N ILE A 265 7.61 -4.14 23.66
CA ILE A 265 6.54 -4.81 22.90
C ILE A 265 6.21 -6.17 23.53
N ALA A 266 7.21 -6.96 23.92
CA ALA A 266 7.01 -8.25 24.56
C ALA A 266 6.32 -8.14 25.93
N SER A 267 6.57 -7.07 26.68
CA SER A 267 5.94 -6.86 27.99
C SER A 267 4.44 -6.59 27.92
N LEU A 268 3.92 -6.12 26.78
CA LEU A 268 2.50 -5.91 26.55
C LEU A 268 1.70 -7.22 26.54
N GLY A 269 2.32 -8.33 26.19
CA GLY A 269 1.62 -9.60 26.04
C GLY A 269 0.59 -9.61 24.91
N ALA A 270 -0.10 -10.71 24.75
CA ALA A 270 -1.18 -10.85 23.77
C ALA A 270 -2.42 -10.08 24.21
N TRP A 271 -3.08 -9.41 23.27
CA TRP A 271 -4.37 -8.78 23.50
C TRP A 271 -5.50 -9.80 23.36
N ASP A 272 -6.28 -9.99 24.40
CA ASP A 272 -7.44 -10.90 24.47
C ASP A 272 -8.80 -10.17 24.42
N GLY A 273 -8.79 -8.84 24.43
CA GLY A 273 -10.00 -8.01 24.34
C GLY A 273 -10.58 -7.92 22.92
N ALA A 274 -11.57 -7.06 22.77
CA ALA A 274 -12.25 -6.83 21.51
C ALA A 274 -11.29 -6.35 20.42
N ARG A 275 -11.52 -6.77 19.17
CA ARG A 275 -10.78 -6.26 18.01
C ARG A 275 -11.38 -4.94 17.54
N ALA A 276 -10.56 -4.14 16.84
CA ALA A 276 -11.05 -2.91 16.21
C ALA A 276 -12.21 -3.22 15.26
N ASN A 277 -13.21 -2.36 15.27
CA ASN A 277 -14.33 -2.49 14.36
C ASN A 277 -13.88 -2.34 12.92
N PHE A 278 -14.39 -3.20 12.06
CA PHE A 278 -14.21 -3.09 10.62
C PHE A 278 -15.23 -2.09 10.06
N ASN A 279 -14.73 -0.99 9.50
CA ASN A 279 -15.58 0.02 8.88
C ASN A 279 -16.11 -0.48 7.54
N LYS A 280 -17.43 -0.66 7.44
CA LYS A 280 -18.09 -1.05 6.19
C LYS A 280 -18.13 0.15 5.24
N VAL A 281 -17.60 -0.06 4.04
CA VAL A 281 -17.62 0.92 2.94
C VAL A 281 -18.59 0.40 1.88
N ALA A 282 -19.48 1.27 1.41
CA ALA A 282 -20.38 0.95 0.31
C ALA A 282 -19.63 0.96 -1.03
N PRO A 283 -20.00 0.06 -1.98
CA PRO A 283 -19.49 0.15 -3.35
C PRO A 283 -19.87 1.48 -3.98
N GLN A 284 -18.98 2.01 -4.82
CA GLN A 284 -19.32 3.16 -5.66
C GLN A 284 -20.15 2.74 -6.86
N SER A 285 -21.05 3.63 -7.30
CA SER A 285 -21.75 3.47 -8.57
C SER A 285 -20.76 3.65 -9.73
N GLN A 286 -20.93 2.84 -10.78
CA GLN A 286 -20.14 3.00 -11.99
C GLN A 286 -20.50 4.32 -12.68
N PRO A 287 -19.51 5.15 -13.03
CA PRO A 287 -19.80 6.37 -13.78
C PRO A 287 -20.28 6.04 -15.20
N THR A 288 -21.13 6.89 -15.75
CA THR A 288 -21.49 6.82 -17.17
C THR A 288 -20.33 7.37 -17.99
N LEU A 289 -19.83 6.59 -18.93
CA LEU A 289 -18.70 6.97 -19.78
C LEU A 289 -19.19 7.47 -21.15
N ASN A 290 -18.56 8.50 -21.65
CA ASN A 290 -18.64 8.87 -23.05
C ASN A 290 -17.74 7.94 -23.89
N SER A 291 -17.87 8.01 -25.22
CA SER A 291 -17.14 7.11 -26.15
C SER A 291 -15.61 7.27 -26.10
N ASP A 292 -15.14 8.45 -25.74
CA ASP A 292 -13.74 8.84 -25.61
C ASP A 292 -13.16 8.66 -24.19
N GLN A 293 -13.99 8.25 -23.22
CA GLN A 293 -13.61 8.07 -21.84
C GLN A 293 -13.35 6.61 -21.48
N ALA A 294 -12.49 6.39 -20.50
CA ALA A 294 -12.18 5.11 -19.91
C ALA A 294 -11.99 5.22 -18.39
N LEU A 295 -12.04 4.10 -17.69
CA LEU A 295 -11.66 3.99 -16.30
C LEU A 295 -10.19 3.59 -16.19
N ILE A 296 -9.39 4.37 -15.48
CA ILE A 296 -7.99 4.02 -15.27
C ILE A 296 -7.86 2.85 -14.29
N THR A 297 -7.08 1.86 -14.63
CA THR A 297 -6.57 0.86 -13.69
C THR A 297 -5.06 0.85 -13.75
N SER A 298 -4.41 0.70 -12.61
CA SER A 298 -2.98 0.87 -12.51
C SER A 298 -2.42 0.11 -11.32
N TRP A 299 -1.17 -0.35 -11.45
CA TRP A 299 -0.39 -0.85 -10.33
C TRP A 299 1.10 -0.67 -10.61
N ARG A 300 1.90 -0.72 -9.55
CA ARG A 300 3.35 -0.70 -9.66
C ARG A 300 3.86 -1.99 -10.27
N ARG A 301 4.85 -1.89 -11.12
CA ARG A 301 5.59 -3.05 -11.60
C ARG A 301 6.69 -3.43 -10.61
N LEU A 302 7.23 -4.63 -10.77
CA LEU A 302 8.34 -5.12 -9.95
C LEU A 302 9.57 -4.21 -10.10
N LEU A 303 9.88 -3.80 -11.33
CA LEU A 303 10.90 -2.81 -11.65
C LEU A 303 10.21 -1.51 -12.06
N ASP A 304 10.35 -0.48 -11.23
CA ASP A 304 9.73 0.82 -11.42
C ASP A 304 10.67 1.96 -10.95
N LEU A 305 10.16 3.17 -10.80
CA LEU A 305 10.90 4.33 -10.30
C LEU A 305 10.85 4.47 -8.77
N GLY A 306 10.63 3.36 -8.04
CA GLY A 306 10.63 3.37 -6.58
C GLY A 306 12.00 3.66 -5.99
N THR A 307 12.03 4.29 -4.81
CA THR A 307 13.25 4.75 -4.14
C THR A 307 14.27 3.65 -3.87
N LEU A 308 13.81 2.39 -3.66
CA LEU A 308 14.72 1.25 -3.46
C LEU A 308 15.44 0.78 -4.74
N GLN A 309 15.07 1.31 -5.90
CA GLN A 309 15.71 1.02 -7.20
C GLN A 309 16.43 2.24 -7.77
N GLU A 310 16.44 3.33 -7.04
CA GLU A 310 17.09 4.57 -7.47
C GLU A 310 18.61 4.36 -7.61
N GLY A 311 19.15 4.82 -8.73
CA GLY A 311 20.58 4.67 -9.06
C GLY A 311 21.00 3.31 -9.62
N GLU A 312 20.07 2.30 -9.70
CA GLU A 312 20.38 0.98 -10.28
C GLU A 312 20.03 0.94 -11.77
N GLU A 313 21.00 1.26 -12.61
CA GLU A 313 20.80 1.37 -14.07
C GLU A 313 20.69 0.00 -14.77
N HIS A 314 21.43 -1.00 -14.29
CA HIS A 314 21.51 -2.30 -14.97
C HIS A 314 20.21 -3.08 -14.79
N LEU A 315 19.70 -3.16 -13.58
CA LEU A 315 18.42 -3.82 -13.30
C LEU A 315 17.26 -3.06 -13.96
N ALA A 316 17.28 -1.72 -13.91
CA ALA A 316 16.29 -0.87 -14.58
C ALA A 316 16.24 -1.11 -16.10
N GLY A 317 17.37 -1.45 -16.72
CA GLY A 317 17.46 -1.82 -18.14
C GLY A 317 16.66 -3.07 -18.51
N THR A 318 16.32 -3.93 -17.55
CA THR A 318 15.50 -5.14 -17.75
C THR A 318 14.00 -4.91 -17.50
N ALA A 319 13.60 -3.69 -17.15
CA ALA A 319 12.19 -3.36 -16.91
C ALA A 319 11.34 -3.57 -18.17
N ARG A 320 10.11 -4.04 -17.98
CA ARG A 320 9.14 -4.18 -19.08
C ARG A 320 8.85 -2.82 -19.71
N ARG A 321 8.59 -2.81 -21.01
CA ARG A 321 8.21 -1.59 -21.75
C ARG A 321 7.00 -0.93 -21.10
N THR A 322 7.05 0.39 -20.98
CA THR A 322 5.93 1.21 -20.50
C THR A 322 4.91 1.35 -21.63
N VAL A 323 3.71 0.85 -21.41
CA VAL A 323 2.62 0.80 -22.39
C VAL A 323 1.29 1.15 -21.75
N ALA A 324 0.34 1.61 -22.57
CA ALA A 324 -1.07 1.71 -22.21
C ALA A 324 -1.82 0.50 -22.77
N VAL A 325 -2.50 -0.27 -21.92
CA VAL A 325 -3.24 -1.47 -22.34
C VAL A 325 -4.71 -1.14 -22.49
N ILE A 326 -5.29 -1.49 -23.65
CA ILE A 326 -6.72 -1.35 -23.98
C ILE A 326 -7.26 -2.66 -24.51
N SER A 327 -8.60 -2.83 -24.46
CA SER A 327 -9.25 -4.02 -25.00
C SER A 327 -9.27 -4.03 -26.55
N PRO A 328 -9.38 -5.21 -27.18
CA PRO A 328 -9.56 -5.31 -28.64
C PRO A 328 -10.77 -4.53 -29.16
N LYS A 329 -11.87 -4.52 -28.41
CA LYS A 329 -13.07 -3.78 -28.78
C LYS A 329 -12.85 -2.26 -28.75
N ARG A 330 -12.18 -1.75 -27.72
CA ARG A 330 -11.81 -0.32 -27.63
C ARG A 330 -10.81 0.06 -28.70
N ALA A 331 -9.79 -0.77 -28.92
CA ALA A 331 -8.80 -0.55 -29.99
C ALA A 331 -9.47 -0.44 -31.38
N GLN A 332 -10.41 -1.35 -31.69
CA GLN A 332 -11.19 -1.31 -32.93
C GLN A 332 -12.03 -0.02 -33.03
N ALA A 333 -12.73 0.34 -31.95
CA ALA A 333 -13.57 1.54 -31.94
C ALA A 333 -12.77 2.85 -32.14
N MET A 334 -11.53 2.88 -31.67
CA MET A 334 -10.62 4.03 -31.80
C MET A 334 -9.75 4.00 -33.07
N GLY A 335 -9.74 2.87 -33.81
CA GLY A 335 -8.85 2.67 -34.94
C GLY A 335 -7.37 2.56 -34.54
N VAL A 336 -7.08 2.09 -33.31
CA VAL A 336 -5.73 2.00 -32.74
C VAL A 336 -5.23 0.56 -32.83
N VAL A 337 -3.95 0.38 -33.16
CA VAL A 337 -3.27 -0.91 -33.17
C VAL A 337 -2.07 -0.90 -32.21
N ASP A 338 -1.50 -2.09 -31.99
CA ASP A 338 -0.31 -2.22 -31.15
C ASP A 338 0.83 -1.32 -31.63
N GLY A 339 1.39 -0.53 -30.70
CA GLY A 339 2.49 0.39 -30.95
C GLY A 339 2.07 1.83 -31.26
N ASP A 340 0.81 2.08 -31.57
CA ASP A 340 0.30 3.45 -31.77
C ASP A 340 0.42 4.27 -30.50
N GLN A 341 0.49 5.58 -30.65
CA GLN A 341 0.55 6.50 -29.51
C GLN A 341 -0.85 6.75 -28.96
N LEU A 342 -1.08 6.33 -27.73
CA LEU A 342 -2.32 6.56 -26.98
C LEU A 342 -2.09 7.63 -25.93
N LYS A 343 -2.87 8.72 -26.00
CA LYS A 343 -2.88 9.78 -25.01
C LYS A 343 -3.97 9.51 -23.97
N ILE A 344 -3.58 9.45 -22.71
CA ILE A 344 -4.48 9.40 -21.55
C ILE A 344 -4.41 10.75 -20.87
N SER A 345 -5.55 11.38 -20.58
CA SER A 345 -5.58 12.75 -20.04
C SER A 345 -6.67 12.95 -19.01
N THR A 346 -6.41 13.89 -18.10
CA THR A 346 -7.36 14.44 -17.12
C THR A 346 -7.30 15.96 -17.14
N ALA A 347 -8.08 16.63 -16.32
CA ALA A 347 -7.96 18.07 -16.13
C ALA A 347 -6.60 18.50 -15.56
N GLN A 348 -5.84 17.60 -14.92
CA GLN A 348 -4.56 17.90 -14.28
C GLN A 348 -3.36 17.66 -15.19
N GLY A 349 -3.50 16.83 -16.23
CA GLY A 349 -2.40 16.58 -17.15
C GLY A 349 -2.65 15.40 -18.08
N SER A 350 -1.56 14.93 -18.72
CA SER A 350 -1.65 13.81 -19.65
C SER A 350 -0.36 12.98 -19.70
N VAL A 351 -0.50 11.73 -20.11
CA VAL A 351 0.59 10.84 -20.49
C VAL A 351 0.33 10.29 -21.88
N THR A 352 1.39 10.10 -22.66
CA THR A 352 1.31 9.46 -23.98
C THR A 352 2.17 8.22 -23.98
N LEU A 353 1.58 7.06 -24.27
CA LEU A 353 2.23 5.76 -24.20
C LEU A 353 1.91 4.96 -25.47
N SER A 354 2.79 4.02 -25.80
CA SER A 354 2.47 3.06 -26.85
C SER A 354 1.32 2.17 -26.43
N ALA A 355 0.32 2.01 -27.29
CA ALA A 355 -0.80 1.11 -27.08
C ALA A 355 -0.35 -0.35 -27.09
N LEU A 356 -1.00 -1.16 -26.28
CA LEU A 356 -0.92 -2.64 -26.30
C LEU A 356 -2.33 -3.18 -26.16
N VAL A 357 -2.74 -4.02 -27.10
CA VAL A 357 -4.08 -4.60 -27.15
C VAL A 357 -4.08 -5.96 -26.45
N GLU A 358 -4.71 -6.05 -25.29
CA GLU A 358 -4.76 -7.26 -24.48
C GLU A 358 -6.15 -7.50 -23.87
N ASN A 359 -6.31 -8.64 -23.17
CA ASN A 359 -7.53 -8.99 -22.46
C ASN A 359 -7.71 -8.12 -21.20
N ILE A 360 -8.39 -7.00 -21.36
CA ILE A 360 -8.78 -6.05 -20.30
C ILE A 360 -10.28 -5.72 -20.46
N HIS A 361 -10.93 -5.20 -19.41
CA HIS A 361 -12.31 -4.73 -19.49
C HIS A 361 -12.46 -3.63 -20.56
N ASP A 362 -13.55 -3.62 -21.32
CA ASP A 362 -13.75 -2.70 -22.44
C ASP A 362 -13.76 -1.22 -22.01
N ASP A 363 -14.24 -0.94 -20.81
CA ASP A 363 -14.28 0.40 -20.25
C ASP A 363 -12.98 0.80 -19.53
N ALA A 364 -11.99 -0.10 -19.51
CA ALA A 364 -10.74 0.17 -18.80
C ALA A 364 -9.60 0.54 -19.74
N VAL A 365 -8.68 1.34 -19.21
CA VAL A 365 -7.32 1.51 -19.72
C VAL A 365 -6.35 1.23 -18.56
N TRP A 366 -5.33 0.41 -18.82
CA TRP A 366 -4.28 0.16 -17.86
C TRP A 366 -2.98 0.84 -18.28
N ALA A 367 -2.30 1.47 -17.33
CA ALA A 367 -0.93 1.92 -17.49
C ALA A 367 -0.16 1.74 -16.18
N PRO A 368 1.17 1.52 -16.20
CA PRO A 368 1.94 1.31 -14.98
C PRO A 368 1.97 2.59 -14.14
N ARG A 369 1.80 2.42 -12.81
CA ARG A 369 1.64 3.55 -11.87
C ARG A 369 2.87 4.45 -11.75
N ASN A 370 4.07 3.86 -11.71
CA ASN A 370 5.31 4.57 -11.42
C ASN A 370 6.48 4.02 -12.26
N SER A 371 6.34 4.06 -13.59
CA SER A 371 7.38 3.64 -14.52
C SER A 371 7.90 4.82 -15.32
N ARG A 372 9.07 4.68 -15.94
CA ARG A 372 9.63 5.72 -16.81
C ARG A 372 8.63 6.10 -17.91
N GLY A 373 8.24 7.36 -17.96
CA GLY A 373 7.21 7.89 -18.87
C GLY A 373 5.76 7.66 -18.42
N SER A 374 5.54 7.03 -17.26
CA SER A 374 4.21 6.81 -16.69
C SER A 374 4.24 6.90 -15.17
N GLN A 375 4.21 8.12 -14.65
CA GLN A 375 4.02 8.41 -13.23
C GLN A 375 2.58 8.91 -13.07
N LEU A 376 1.60 8.00 -13.10
CA LEU A 376 0.20 8.33 -13.27
C LEU A 376 -0.36 9.25 -12.19
N LEU A 377 -0.01 9.01 -10.93
CA LEU A 377 -0.51 9.83 -9.82
C LEU A 377 -0.03 11.28 -9.91
N VAL A 378 1.20 11.48 -10.38
CA VAL A 378 1.79 12.81 -10.57
C VAL A 378 1.26 13.46 -11.85
N ASN A 379 1.22 12.72 -12.95
CA ASN A 379 0.89 13.26 -14.27
C ASN A 379 -0.61 13.47 -14.48
N LEU A 380 -1.44 12.59 -13.92
CA LEU A 380 -2.89 12.63 -14.11
C LEU A 380 -3.66 13.05 -12.85
N GLY A 381 -3.05 12.91 -11.67
CA GLY A 381 -3.65 13.24 -10.38
C GLY A 381 -4.89 12.42 -10.03
N VAL A 382 -4.98 11.19 -10.53
CA VAL A 382 -6.15 10.32 -10.34
C VAL A 382 -5.75 8.91 -9.92
N ALA A 383 -6.63 8.29 -9.14
CA ALA A 383 -6.48 6.94 -8.62
C ALA A 383 -7.26 5.90 -9.45
N HIS A 384 -7.15 4.63 -9.07
CA HIS A 384 -7.88 3.50 -9.65
C HIS A 384 -9.39 3.76 -9.74
N GLY A 385 -9.98 3.45 -10.88
CA GLY A 385 -11.41 3.63 -11.14
C GLY A 385 -11.83 5.03 -11.55
N ALA A 386 -10.91 5.99 -11.59
CA ALA A 386 -11.22 7.34 -12.07
C ALA A 386 -11.42 7.38 -13.60
N VAL A 387 -12.21 8.35 -14.07
CA VAL A 387 -12.43 8.60 -15.48
C VAL A 387 -11.27 9.39 -16.08
N VAL A 388 -10.76 8.91 -17.20
CA VAL A 388 -9.69 9.51 -18.00
C VAL A 388 -10.10 9.64 -19.44
#